data_ba719ea9519464860d72dd0089ea7477
#
_entry.id   ba719ea9519464860d72dd0089ea7477
#
_cell.length_a   1.000
_cell.length_b   1.000
_cell.length_c   1.000
_cell.angle_alpha   90.00
_cell.angle_beta   90.00
_cell.angle_gamma   90.00
#
_symmetry.space_group_name_H-M   'P 1'
#
loop_
_entity.id
_entity.type
_entity.pdbx_description
1 polymer ?
#
loop_
_entity_poly.entity_id
_entity_poly.type
_entity_poly.pdbx_seq_one_letter_code
_entity_poly.pdbx_strand_id
1 'polypeptide(L)'
;STHCQENILKMVELAKSNDVKIIYDINYRKNLWSMSQCRIFTQKILNSVDFLFTSSNTLREILEINISYNKDDIFDETEKTVKEFQKVYKIPVVAMTIRKQNKLAALINSKSNNYLSEVYEVNQIDRVGAGDSFLGATMHGVISGWDIEKIISFSASSFAIAHTFRGD
;
A
#
# COMPACT_ATOMS: atom_id res chain seq x y z
N SER A 1 2.19 1.68 -21.69
CA SER A 1 2.71 2.48 -22.80
C SER A 1 2.93 3.93 -22.34
N THR A 2 3.79 4.68 -23.03
CA THR A 2 4.06 6.10 -22.73
C THR A 2 2.78 6.94 -22.75
N HIS A 3 1.91 6.71 -23.73
CA HIS A 3 0.64 7.41 -23.86
C HIS A 3 -0.29 7.19 -22.65
N CYS A 4 -0.33 5.97 -22.08
CA CYS A 4 -1.09 5.73 -20.84
C CYS A 4 -0.51 6.51 -19.66
N GLN A 5 0.82 6.58 -19.54
CA GLN A 5 1.48 7.34 -18.48
C GLN A 5 1.18 8.84 -18.59
N GLU A 6 1.23 9.41 -19.80
CA GLU A 6 0.87 10.81 -20.05
C GLU A 6 -0.59 11.11 -19.67
N ASN A 7 -1.51 10.22 -20.03
CA ASN A 7 -2.92 10.37 -19.67
C ASN A 7 -3.13 10.32 -18.13
N ILE A 8 -2.46 9.41 -17.44
CA ILE A 8 -2.54 9.35 -15.96
C ILE A 8 -2.00 10.65 -15.34
N LEU A 9 -0.88 11.19 -15.83
CA LEU A 9 -0.34 12.45 -15.31
C LEU A 9 -1.33 13.62 -15.52
N LYS A 10 -1.97 13.71 -16.68
CA LYS A 10 -3.03 14.71 -16.92
C LYS A 10 -4.23 14.52 -15.98
N MET A 11 -4.64 13.27 -15.71
CA MET A 11 -5.71 12.98 -14.75
C MET A 11 -5.33 13.40 -13.33
N VAL A 12 -4.09 13.16 -12.92
CA VAL A 12 -3.56 13.58 -11.61
C VAL A 12 -3.57 15.12 -11.49
N GLU A 13 -3.13 15.84 -12.51
CA GLU A 13 -3.17 17.30 -12.54
C GLU A 13 -4.62 17.82 -12.44
N LEU A 14 -5.54 17.25 -13.22
CA LEU A 14 -6.95 17.61 -13.19
C LEU A 14 -7.59 17.32 -11.82
N ALA A 15 -7.30 16.17 -11.23
CA ALA A 15 -7.77 15.81 -9.89
C ALA A 15 -7.31 16.84 -8.85
N LYS A 16 -6.03 17.21 -8.86
CA LYS A 16 -5.49 18.21 -7.94
C LYS A 16 -6.11 19.60 -8.12
N SER A 17 -6.34 20.02 -9.35
CA SER A 17 -6.96 21.32 -9.64
C SER A 17 -8.44 21.40 -9.21
N ASN A 18 -9.06 20.26 -8.89
CA ASN A 18 -10.46 20.16 -8.44
C ASN A 18 -10.58 19.59 -7.01
N ASP A 19 -9.50 19.63 -6.20
CA ASP A 19 -9.46 19.13 -4.82
C ASP A 19 -9.90 17.67 -4.66
N VAL A 20 -9.76 16.86 -5.73
CA VAL A 20 -10.05 15.43 -5.69
C VAL A 20 -8.87 14.67 -5.10
N LYS A 21 -9.14 13.81 -4.12
CA LYS A 21 -8.13 12.98 -3.48
C LYS A 21 -7.61 11.91 -4.40
N ILE A 22 -6.29 11.72 -4.37
CA ILE A 22 -5.57 10.77 -5.23
C ILE A 22 -5.15 9.56 -4.42
N ILE A 23 -5.67 8.42 -4.83
CA ILE A 23 -5.30 7.11 -4.31
C ILE A 23 -4.40 6.44 -5.33
N TYR A 24 -3.26 5.93 -4.89
CA TYR A 24 -2.33 5.22 -5.75
C TYR A 24 -1.94 3.88 -5.15
N ASP A 25 -2.16 2.81 -5.91
CA ASP A 25 -1.57 1.49 -5.64
C ASP A 25 -0.41 1.27 -6.62
N ILE A 26 0.81 1.08 -6.13
CA ILE A 26 1.99 0.85 -6.98
C ILE A 26 1.82 -0.42 -7.80
N ASN A 27 1.23 -1.46 -7.23
CA ASN A 27 0.80 -2.70 -7.88
C ASN A 27 1.72 -3.18 -9.02
N TYR A 28 3.03 -3.21 -8.78
CA TYR A 28 4.04 -3.53 -9.79
C TYR A 28 3.81 -4.90 -10.43
N ARG A 29 3.87 -4.93 -11.75
CA ARG A 29 3.74 -6.15 -12.56
C ARG A 29 4.91 -6.26 -13.54
N LYS A 30 5.87 -7.14 -13.27
CA LYS A 30 7.07 -7.35 -14.09
C LYS A 30 6.79 -7.65 -15.58
N ASN A 31 5.62 -8.19 -15.88
CA ASN A 31 5.21 -8.53 -17.26
C ASN A 31 4.71 -7.31 -18.05
N LEU A 32 4.44 -6.17 -17.40
CA LEU A 32 3.91 -4.96 -18.04
C LEU A 32 5.01 -3.92 -18.29
N TRP A 33 5.98 -3.82 -17.41
CA TRP A 33 7.06 -2.84 -17.47
C TRP A 33 8.24 -3.22 -16.59
N SER A 34 9.40 -2.58 -16.83
CA SER A 34 10.59 -2.79 -16.00
C SER A 34 10.48 -2.07 -14.65
N MET A 35 11.26 -2.51 -13.65
CA MET A 35 11.35 -1.82 -12.35
C MET A 35 11.77 -0.35 -12.50
N SER A 36 12.72 -0.07 -13.39
CA SER A 36 13.19 1.30 -13.64
C SER A 36 12.08 2.19 -14.22
N GLN A 37 11.29 1.69 -15.16
CA GLN A 37 10.13 2.41 -15.70
C GLN A 37 9.07 2.66 -14.62
N CYS A 38 8.78 1.65 -13.80
CA CYS A 38 7.86 1.77 -12.67
C CYS A 38 8.35 2.84 -11.68
N ARG A 39 9.63 2.80 -11.31
CA ARG A 39 10.26 3.78 -10.42
C ARG A 39 10.11 5.21 -10.92
N ILE A 40 10.55 5.46 -12.16
CA ILE A 40 10.49 6.80 -12.76
C ILE A 40 9.07 7.33 -12.77
N PHE A 41 8.10 6.50 -13.15
CA PHE A 41 6.70 6.89 -13.16
C PHE A 41 6.14 7.14 -11.77
N THR A 42 6.39 6.22 -10.83
CA THR A 42 5.97 6.34 -9.43
C THR A 42 6.50 7.63 -8.80
N GLN A 43 7.78 7.94 -8.99
CA GLN A 43 8.39 9.17 -8.47
C GLN A 43 7.73 10.45 -9.01
N LYS A 44 7.25 10.44 -10.25
CA LYS A 44 6.54 11.60 -10.83
C LYS A 44 5.21 11.91 -10.16
N ILE A 45 4.50 10.89 -9.67
CA ILE A 45 3.15 11.07 -9.13
C ILE A 45 3.09 11.12 -7.60
N LEU A 46 4.10 10.59 -6.88
CA LEU A 46 4.07 10.49 -5.42
C LEU A 46 3.78 11.81 -4.71
N ASN A 47 4.33 12.92 -5.18
CA ASN A 47 4.07 14.25 -4.59
C ASN A 47 2.61 14.72 -4.72
N SER A 48 1.82 14.00 -5.48
CA SER A 48 0.39 14.30 -5.71
C SER A 48 -0.54 13.32 -5.01
N VAL A 49 0.01 12.28 -4.37
CA VAL A 49 -0.74 11.18 -3.78
C VAL A 49 -1.17 11.52 -2.35
N ASP A 50 -2.45 11.34 -2.05
CA ASP A 50 -3.00 11.46 -0.69
C ASP A 50 -2.97 10.12 0.06
N PHE A 51 -3.25 9.01 -0.65
CA PHE A 51 -3.26 7.65 -0.10
C PHE A 51 -2.41 6.73 -0.97
N LEU A 52 -1.35 6.17 -0.39
CA LEU A 52 -0.50 5.19 -1.05
C LEU A 52 -0.78 3.78 -0.51
N PHE A 53 -1.12 2.87 -1.42
CA PHE A 53 -1.21 1.43 -1.12
C PHE A 53 0.01 0.70 -1.68
N THR A 54 0.66 -0.13 -0.86
CA THR A 54 1.89 -0.80 -1.26
C THR A 54 2.26 -1.94 -0.28
N SER A 55 3.46 -2.46 -0.40
CA SER A 55 4.11 -3.34 0.57
C SER A 55 5.56 -2.90 0.82
N SER A 56 6.16 -3.33 1.92
CA SER A 56 7.58 -3.06 2.23
C SER A 56 8.48 -3.53 1.09
N ASN A 57 8.24 -4.74 0.58
CA ASN A 57 9.03 -5.27 -0.53
C ASN A 57 8.93 -4.38 -1.78
N THR A 58 7.72 -3.94 -2.16
CA THR A 58 7.53 -3.06 -3.31
C THR A 58 8.26 -1.73 -3.14
N LEU A 59 8.16 -1.09 -1.97
CA LEU A 59 8.88 0.17 -1.72
C LEU A 59 10.39 -0.02 -1.77
N ARG A 60 10.90 -1.10 -1.19
CA ARG A 60 12.33 -1.39 -1.19
C ARG A 60 12.87 -1.67 -2.58
N GLU A 61 12.17 -2.47 -3.38
CA GLU A 61 12.60 -2.84 -4.72
C GLU A 61 12.43 -1.67 -5.72
N ILE A 62 11.27 -1.02 -5.70
CA ILE A 62 10.96 0.03 -6.69
C ILE A 62 11.66 1.35 -6.35
N LEU A 63 11.70 1.75 -5.07
CA LEU A 63 12.29 3.03 -4.66
C LEU A 63 13.67 2.89 -4.01
N GLU A 64 14.25 1.69 -4.03
CA GLU A 64 15.62 1.38 -3.52
C GLU A 64 15.82 1.77 -2.05
N ILE A 65 14.78 1.58 -1.23
CA ILE A 65 14.88 1.86 0.20
C ILE A 65 15.67 0.76 0.89
N ASN A 66 16.84 1.12 1.42
CA ASN A 66 17.72 0.19 2.11
C ASN A 66 17.53 0.32 3.63
N ILE A 67 17.18 -0.78 4.28
CA ILE A 67 17.01 -0.87 5.72
C ILE A 67 17.63 -2.17 6.25
N SER A 68 18.03 -2.15 7.52
CA SER A 68 18.30 -3.36 8.29
C SER A 68 17.15 -3.63 9.24
N TYR A 69 16.63 -4.85 9.25
CA TYR A 69 15.46 -5.21 10.04
C TYR A 69 15.59 -6.59 10.68
N ASN A 70 14.84 -6.78 11.77
CA ASN A 70 14.74 -8.08 12.45
C ASN A 70 13.75 -8.97 11.70
N LYS A 71 14.26 -10.09 11.17
CA LYS A 71 13.42 -11.05 10.43
C LYS A 71 12.44 -11.82 11.31
N ASP A 72 12.62 -11.85 12.59
CA ASP A 72 11.72 -12.57 13.52
C ASP A 72 10.50 -11.73 13.90
N ASP A 73 10.61 -10.42 13.82
CA ASP A 73 9.48 -9.50 14.01
C ASP A 73 8.72 -9.30 12.68
N ILE A 74 7.42 -9.52 12.72
CA ILE A 74 6.56 -9.40 11.52
C ILE A 74 6.39 -7.94 11.06
N PHE A 75 6.49 -6.98 11.97
CA PHE A 75 6.26 -5.57 11.68
C PHE A 75 7.52 -4.77 11.39
N ASP A 76 8.67 -5.17 11.94
CA ASP A 76 9.90 -4.37 11.95
C ASP A 76 10.36 -3.93 10.55
N GLU A 77 10.28 -4.84 9.56
CA GLU A 77 10.59 -4.48 8.16
C GLU A 77 9.69 -3.37 7.64
N THR A 78 8.38 -3.50 7.88
CA THR A 78 7.38 -2.58 7.34
C THR A 78 7.46 -1.22 8.02
N GLU A 79 7.61 -1.19 9.34
CA GLU A 79 7.78 0.05 10.11
C GLU A 79 9.04 0.82 9.72
N LYS A 80 10.16 0.13 9.59
CA LYS A 80 11.42 0.75 9.13
C LYS A 80 11.34 1.24 7.70
N THR A 81 10.72 0.45 6.81
CA THR A 81 10.53 0.85 5.41
C THR A 81 9.69 2.11 5.30
N VAL A 82 8.53 2.17 5.96
CA VAL A 82 7.66 3.35 5.89
C VAL A 82 8.32 4.57 6.53
N LYS A 83 9.07 4.39 7.60
CA LYS A 83 9.82 5.47 8.26
C LYS A 83 10.85 6.10 7.32
N GLU A 84 11.65 5.29 6.62
CA GLU A 84 12.62 5.80 5.65
C GLU A 84 11.92 6.44 4.43
N PHE A 85 10.86 5.80 3.92
CA PHE A 85 10.04 6.33 2.84
C PHE A 85 9.48 7.73 3.17
N GLN A 86 8.91 7.90 4.35
CA GLN A 86 8.29 9.16 4.76
C GLN A 86 9.28 10.31 4.98
N LYS A 87 10.57 10.04 5.19
CA LYS A 87 11.59 11.09 5.23
C LYS A 87 11.70 11.83 3.89
N VAL A 88 11.45 11.13 2.79
CA VAL A 88 11.62 11.64 1.42
C VAL A 88 10.29 12.15 0.85
N TYR A 89 9.23 11.34 0.92
CA TYR A 89 8.00 11.59 0.14
C TYR A 89 6.86 12.24 0.92
N LYS A 90 6.83 12.09 2.26
CA LYS A 90 5.83 12.73 3.16
C LYS A 90 4.38 12.54 2.73
N ILE A 91 4.02 11.32 2.32
CA ILE A 91 2.66 10.99 1.90
C ILE A 91 1.70 11.05 3.11
N PRO A 92 0.52 11.69 2.99
CA PRO A 92 -0.42 11.83 4.11
C PRO A 92 -0.83 10.50 4.75
N VAL A 93 -1.12 9.48 3.92
CA VAL A 93 -1.47 8.14 4.38
C VAL A 93 -0.77 7.07 3.54
N VAL A 94 -0.08 6.15 4.19
CA VAL A 94 0.53 4.97 3.56
C VAL A 94 -0.05 3.72 4.19
N ALA A 95 -0.73 2.89 3.41
CA ALA A 95 -1.31 1.63 3.84
C ALA A 95 -0.54 0.45 3.22
N MET A 96 -0.10 -0.47 4.05
CA MET A 96 0.82 -1.55 3.67
C MET A 96 0.30 -2.90 4.15
N THR A 97 0.25 -3.87 3.25
CA THR A 97 0.00 -5.27 3.61
C THR A 97 1.28 -5.98 3.98
N ILE A 98 1.21 -6.88 4.94
CA ILE A 98 2.31 -7.68 5.47
C ILE A 98 1.99 -9.16 5.27
N ARG A 99 2.91 -9.90 4.69
CA ARG A 99 2.82 -11.36 4.51
C ARG A 99 4.11 -12.01 4.94
N LYS A 100 4.01 -12.93 5.86
CA LYS A 100 5.14 -13.72 6.35
C LYS A 100 4.70 -15.16 6.62
N GLN A 101 5.06 -16.07 5.74
CA GLN A 101 4.59 -17.46 5.78
C GLN A 101 3.05 -17.52 5.75
N ASN A 102 2.42 -18.11 6.78
CA ASN A 102 0.97 -18.17 6.97
C ASN A 102 0.40 -16.98 7.75
N LYS A 103 1.24 -16.02 8.15
CA LYS A 103 0.85 -14.84 8.92
C LYS A 103 0.58 -13.66 8.00
N LEU A 104 -0.54 -13.01 8.22
CA LEU A 104 -0.99 -11.82 7.52
C LEU A 104 -1.24 -10.71 8.53
N ALA A 105 -0.84 -9.51 8.17
CA ALA A 105 -1.07 -8.31 8.97
C ALA A 105 -1.08 -7.07 8.06
N ALA A 106 -1.31 -5.92 8.62
CA ALA A 106 -1.24 -4.65 7.90
C ALA A 106 -0.70 -3.53 8.81
N LEU A 107 -0.21 -2.49 8.15
CA LEU A 107 0.20 -1.23 8.77
C LEU A 107 -0.46 -0.07 8.00
N ILE A 108 -1.00 0.90 8.73
CA ILE A 108 -1.35 2.21 8.18
C ILE A 108 -0.49 3.25 8.88
N ASN A 109 0.29 3.99 8.11
CA ASN A 109 1.01 5.18 8.59
C ASN A 109 0.18 6.41 8.25
N SER A 110 -0.14 7.22 9.24
CA SER A 110 -0.85 8.48 9.09
C SER A 110 -0.37 9.48 10.14
N LYS A 111 -0.17 10.74 9.74
CA LYS A 111 0.31 11.83 10.63
C LYS A 111 1.56 11.44 11.42
N SER A 112 2.49 10.72 10.78
CA SER A 112 3.74 10.19 11.36
C SER A 112 3.57 9.07 12.41
N ASN A 113 2.36 8.58 12.66
CA ASN A 113 2.09 7.46 13.54
C ASN A 113 1.85 6.17 12.73
N ASN A 114 2.32 5.05 13.26
CA ASN A 114 2.02 3.73 12.73
C ASN A 114 0.86 3.11 13.51
N TYR A 115 -0.12 2.61 12.80
CA TYR A 115 -1.24 1.81 13.31
C TYR A 115 -1.07 0.40 12.78
N LEU A 116 -0.97 -0.56 13.68
CA LEU A 116 -0.71 -1.97 13.37
C LEU A 116 -1.99 -2.78 13.58
N SER A 117 -2.26 -3.71 12.68
CA SER A 117 -3.35 -4.67 12.88
C SER A 117 -2.95 -5.81 13.82
N GLU A 118 -3.93 -6.61 14.22
CA GLU A 118 -3.67 -7.96 14.71
C GLU A 118 -2.97 -8.80 13.62
N VAL A 119 -2.30 -9.86 14.06
CA VAL A 119 -1.69 -10.86 13.18
C VAL A 119 -2.67 -12.01 12.98
N TYR A 120 -3.06 -12.24 11.73
CA TYR A 120 -3.96 -13.33 11.35
C TYR A 120 -3.16 -14.52 10.83
N GLU A 121 -3.30 -15.66 11.47
CA GLU A 121 -2.79 -16.92 10.93
C GLU A 121 -3.87 -17.58 10.09
N VAL A 122 -3.60 -17.75 8.79
CA VAL A 122 -4.59 -18.28 7.85
C VAL A 122 -4.02 -19.43 7.02
N ASN A 123 -4.87 -20.38 6.69
CA ASN A 123 -4.55 -21.36 5.66
C ASN A 123 -4.82 -20.73 4.28
N GLN A 124 -3.75 -20.25 3.64
CA GLN A 124 -3.87 -19.52 2.37
C GLN A 124 -4.25 -20.47 1.23
N ILE A 125 -5.42 -20.23 0.65
CA ILE A 125 -5.94 -20.98 -0.52
C ILE A 125 -5.59 -20.23 -1.81
N ASP A 126 -5.81 -18.89 -1.84
CA ASP A 126 -5.53 -18.04 -2.99
C ASP A 126 -5.04 -16.67 -2.52
N ARG A 127 -4.52 -15.87 -3.45
CA ARG A 127 -4.04 -14.49 -3.21
C ARG A 127 -4.68 -13.47 -4.13
N VAL A 128 -5.48 -13.94 -5.08
CA VAL A 128 -6.16 -13.06 -6.06
C VAL A 128 -7.13 -12.16 -5.30
N GLY A 129 -7.18 -10.87 -5.66
CA GLY A 129 -8.09 -9.90 -5.04
C GLY A 129 -7.77 -9.49 -3.60
N ALA A 130 -6.85 -10.16 -2.89
CA ALA A 130 -6.60 -9.85 -1.47
C ALA A 130 -6.07 -8.42 -1.24
N GLY A 131 -5.21 -7.92 -2.13
CA GLY A 131 -4.78 -6.51 -2.11
C GLY A 131 -5.93 -5.54 -2.34
N ASP A 132 -6.79 -5.85 -3.31
CA ASP A 132 -7.96 -5.04 -3.65
C ASP A 132 -8.99 -5.05 -2.52
N SER A 133 -9.17 -6.20 -1.85
CA SER A 133 -10.00 -6.32 -0.64
C SER A 133 -9.50 -5.42 0.50
N PHE A 134 -8.18 -5.40 0.75
CA PHE A 134 -7.56 -4.50 1.73
C PHE A 134 -7.78 -3.02 1.37
N LEU A 135 -7.52 -2.66 0.11
CA LEU A 135 -7.69 -1.30 -0.40
C LEU A 135 -9.17 -0.87 -0.29
N GLY A 136 -10.10 -1.69 -0.79
CA GLY A 136 -11.53 -1.40 -0.74
C GLY A 136 -12.05 -1.22 0.68
N ALA A 137 -11.65 -2.09 1.61
CA ALA A 137 -12.01 -2.00 3.02
C ALA A 137 -11.45 -0.73 3.69
N THR A 138 -10.17 -0.39 3.40
CA THR A 138 -9.55 0.83 3.91
C THR A 138 -10.30 2.07 3.41
N MET A 139 -10.59 2.14 2.12
CA MET A 139 -11.29 3.29 1.53
C MET A 139 -12.73 3.39 2.01
N HIS A 140 -13.43 2.26 2.20
CA HIS A 140 -14.74 2.27 2.83
C HIS A 140 -14.72 2.92 4.21
N GLY A 141 -13.78 2.52 5.07
CA GLY A 141 -13.64 3.10 6.40
C GLY A 141 -13.31 4.60 6.38
N VAL A 142 -12.42 5.02 5.48
CA VAL A 142 -12.05 6.43 5.29
C VAL A 142 -13.26 7.28 4.87
N ILE A 143 -14.01 6.83 3.86
CA ILE A 143 -15.19 7.54 3.35
C ILE A 143 -16.32 7.57 4.40
N SER A 144 -16.43 6.52 5.21
CA SER A 144 -17.41 6.42 6.29
C SER A 144 -17.00 7.21 7.56
N GLY A 145 -15.83 7.84 7.58
CA GLY A 145 -15.33 8.64 8.70
C GLY A 145 -15.01 7.81 9.95
N TRP A 146 -14.60 6.55 9.78
CA TRP A 146 -14.23 5.70 10.92
C TRP A 146 -12.90 6.10 11.53
N ASP A 147 -12.73 5.77 12.83
CA ASP A 147 -11.43 5.89 13.49
C ASP A 147 -10.42 4.95 12.85
N ILE A 148 -9.15 5.36 12.85
CA ILE A 148 -8.09 4.65 12.13
C ILE A 148 -7.84 3.24 12.67
N GLU A 149 -8.04 3.02 13.96
CA GLU A 149 -7.96 1.71 14.61
C GLU A 149 -9.03 0.75 14.06
N LYS A 150 -10.24 1.24 13.85
CA LYS A 150 -11.31 0.48 13.21
C LYS A 150 -11.01 0.21 11.74
N ILE A 151 -10.46 1.20 11.04
CA ILE A 151 -10.08 1.06 9.63
C ILE A 151 -9.04 -0.05 9.49
N ILE A 152 -7.94 0.00 10.25
CA ILE A 152 -6.86 -0.98 10.11
C ILE A 152 -7.34 -2.40 10.48
N SER A 153 -8.13 -2.53 11.54
CA SER A 153 -8.68 -3.82 11.96
C SER A 153 -9.59 -4.43 10.89
N PHE A 154 -10.53 -3.65 10.35
CA PHE A 154 -11.45 -4.10 9.30
C PHE A 154 -10.70 -4.45 8.00
N SER A 155 -9.76 -3.61 7.59
CA SER A 155 -9.01 -3.81 6.35
C SER A 155 -8.10 -5.04 6.42
N ALA A 156 -7.42 -5.25 7.55
CA ALA A 156 -6.56 -6.41 7.74
C ALA A 156 -7.37 -7.71 7.85
N SER A 157 -8.56 -7.66 8.46
CA SER A 157 -9.48 -8.81 8.49
C SER A 157 -9.97 -9.16 7.08
N SER A 158 -10.38 -8.15 6.29
CA SER A 158 -10.82 -8.34 4.90
C SER A 158 -9.69 -8.94 4.04
N PHE A 159 -8.46 -8.44 4.21
CA PHE A 159 -7.27 -8.98 3.59
C PHE A 159 -7.01 -10.44 3.96
N ALA A 160 -7.13 -10.79 5.23
CA ALA A 160 -6.94 -12.16 5.73
C ALA A 160 -8.01 -13.10 5.20
N ILE A 161 -9.29 -12.69 5.23
CA ILE A 161 -10.42 -13.47 4.72
C ILE A 161 -10.26 -13.75 3.22
N ALA A 162 -9.86 -12.76 2.42
CA ALA A 162 -9.68 -12.93 0.98
C ALA A 162 -8.63 -14.00 0.62
N HIS A 163 -7.72 -14.38 1.54
CA HIS A 163 -6.78 -15.48 1.32
C HIS A 163 -7.38 -16.87 1.58
N THR A 164 -8.59 -16.97 2.15
CA THR A 164 -9.19 -18.26 2.60
C THR A 164 -10.15 -18.89 1.59
N PHE A 165 -10.34 -18.28 0.42
CA PHE A 165 -11.17 -18.83 -0.67
C PHE A 165 -10.53 -18.59 -2.03
N ARG A 166 -11.07 -19.20 -3.08
CA ARG A 166 -10.56 -19.08 -4.45
C ARG A 166 -11.24 -17.93 -5.18
N GLY A 167 -10.42 -17.17 -5.91
CA GLY A 167 -10.88 -16.04 -6.73
C GLY A 167 -11.16 -14.79 -5.92
N ASP A 168 -11.66 -13.78 -6.59
CA ASP A 168 -12.03 -12.46 -6.13
C ASP A 168 -13.51 -12.12 -6.38
#